data_2f44ae2c42621d436ffa60c05d79be96
#
_entry.id   2f44ae2c42621d436ffa60c05d79be96
#
_cell.length_a   1.000
_cell.length_b   1.000
_cell.length_c   1.000
_cell.angle_alpha   90.00
_cell.angle_beta   90.00
_cell.angle_gamma   90.00
#
_symmetry.space_group_name_H-M   'P 1'
#
loop_
_entity.id
_entity.type
_entity.pdbx_description
1 polymer ?
#
loop_
_entity_poly.entity_id
_entity_poly.type
_entity_poly.pdbx_seq_one_letter_code
_entity_poly.pdbx_strand_id
1 'polypeptide(L)'
;PYPVKAFLVFGNNTLTTFGNAKEAYEALMKLDLLVVADLFMTPTCELADIVLPAASWPELDQLAALPTIAGNVVLAQRKAVRIGECKADEEMFIELARRMKLPVGTEDLDVVLGDQLARGCGMPLDELRERGFLDLPMRFHKYKDKGFKTPTGKLELYSTRLEAMGYDPLPYYEEPPESP
;
A
#
# COMPACT_ATOMS: atom_id res chain seq x y z
N PRO A 1 22.97 3.21 11.32
CA PRO A 1 22.02 3.47 10.21
C PRO A 1 22.77 4.17 9.09
N TYR A 2 22.48 3.79 7.85
CA TYR A 2 22.97 4.45 6.65
C TYR A 2 21.86 5.39 6.11
N PRO A 3 22.21 6.50 5.44
CA PRO A 3 21.22 7.42 4.90
C PRO A 3 20.41 6.78 3.77
N VAL A 4 19.14 7.15 3.68
CA VAL A 4 18.32 6.82 2.50
C VAL A 4 18.85 7.61 1.32
N LYS A 5 19.14 6.93 0.21
CA LYS A 5 19.71 7.54 -1.00
C LYS A 5 18.74 7.60 -2.15
N ALA A 6 17.87 6.60 -2.26
CA ALA A 6 16.85 6.56 -3.30
C ALA A 6 15.46 6.40 -2.65
N PHE A 7 14.49 7.11 -3.18
CA PHE A 7 13.11 7.04 -2.72
C PHE A 7 12.17 6.94 -3.92
N LEU A 8 11.31 5.93 -3.89
CA LEU A 8 10.28 5.72 -4.89
C LEU A 8 8.94 5.99 -4.24
N VAL A 9 8.20 6.96 -4.76
CA VAL A 9 6.91 7.41 -4.25
C VAL A 9 5.82 7.02 -5.22
N PHE A 10 4.81 6.30 -4.75
CA PHE A 10 3.67 5.86 -5.54
C PHE A 10 2.37 6.35 -4.89
N GLY A 11 1.56 7.10 -5.65
CA GLY A 11 0.25 7.56 -5.22
C GLY A 11 0.26 8.43 -3.94
N ASN A 12 1.32 9.20 -3.72
CA ASN A 12 1.47 10.04 -2.53
C ASN A 12 2.13 11.39 -2.86
N ASN A 13 1.47 12.47 -2.49
CA ASN A 13 2.07 13.81 -2.56
C ASN A 13 2.80 14.13 -1.25
N THR A 14 3.96 13.50 -1.06
CA THR A 14 4.75 13.51 0.18
C THR A 14 4.97 14.93 0.71
N LEU A 15 5.30 15.87 -0.17
CA LEU A 15 5.60 17.26 0.21
C LEU A 15 4.42 17.96 0.91
N THR A 16 3.18 17.62 0.54
CA THR A 16 1.98 18.27 1.07
C THR A 16 1.18 17.40 2.04
N THR A 17 1.47 16.10 2.09
CA THR A 17 0.72 15.16 2.93
C THR A 17 1.29 15.06 4.34
N PHE A 18 2.60 15.18 4.48
CA PHE A 18 3.25 15.14 5.78
C PHE A 18 3.26 16.52 6.45
N GLY A 19 3.24 16.52 7.78
CA GLY A 19 3.49 17.72 8.57
C GLY A 19 4.88 18.28 8.28
N ASN A 20 5.07 19.59 8.52
CA ASN A 20 6.33 20.29 8.26
C ASN A 20 6.85 20.14 6.82
N ALA A 21 6.16 20.73 5.86
CA ALA A 21 6.53 20.69 4.43
C ALA A 21 7.97 21.16 4.15
N LYS A 22 8.52 22.05 4.98
CA LYS A 22 9.90 22.50 4.85
C LYS A 22 10.89 21.38 5.13
N GLU A 23 10.68 20.62 6.19
CA GLU A 23 11.53 19.48 6.55
C GLU A 23 11.39 18.35 5.51
N ALA A 24 10.17 18.09 5.05
CA ALA A 24 9.92 17.15 3.95
C ALA A 24 10.69 17.55 2.68
N TYR A 25 10.63 18.81 2.29
CA TYR A 25 11.40 19.35 1.16
C TYR A 25 12.90 19.14 1.36
N GLU A 26 13.44 19.55 2.50
CA GLU A 26 14.87 19.41 2.79
C GLU A 26 15.33 17.93 2.80
N ALA A 27 14.46 17.02 3.24
CA ALA A 27 14.73 15.59 3.22
C ALA A 27 14.73 15.02 1.79
N LEU A 28 13.75 15.39 0.97
CA LEU A 28 13.66 14.95 -0.43
C LEU A 28 14.84 15.46 -1.25
N MET A 29 15.27 16.70 -1.03
CA MET A 29 16.42 17.31 -1.74
C MET A 29 17.78 16.71 -1.36
N LYS A 30 17.86 15.90 -0.30
CA LYS A 30 19.10 15.16 0.09
C LYS A 30 19.21 13.79 -0.56
N LEU A 31 18.20 13.35 -1.29
CA LEU A 31 18.23 12.05 -1.97
C LEU A 31 19.14 12.11 -3.19
N ASP A 32 19.79 11.00 -3.49
CA ASP A 32 20.55 10.81 -4.73
C ASP A 32 19.61 10.50 -5.92
N LEU A 33 18.41 9.99 -5.64
CA LEU A 33 17.38 9.67 -6.62
C LEU A 33 15.98 9.75 -6.01
N LEU A 34 15.12 10.56 -6.59
CA LEU A 34 13.69 10.62 -6.30
C LEU A 34 12.87 10.24 -7.53
N VAL A 35 12.12 9.16 -7.45
CA VAL A 35 11.19 8.71 -8.49
C VAL A 35 9.78 8.84 -7.96
N VAL A 36 8.89 9.51 -8.70
CA VAL A 36 7.49 9.68 -8.31
C VAL A 36 6.57 9.13 -9.41
N ALA A 37 5.66 8.25 -9.04
CA ALA A 37 4.57 7.79 -9.88
C ALA A 37 3.27 8.42 -9.40
N ASP A 38 2.64 9.25 -10.22
CA ASP A 38 1.40 9.94 -9.87
C ASP A 38 0.53 10.17 -11.10
N LEU A 39 -0.78 10.43 -10.86
CA LEU A 39 -1.75 10.78 -11.88
C LEU A 39 -1.59 12.22 -12.37
N PHE A 40 -1.04 13.09 -11.52
CA PHE A 40 -0.90 14.53 -11.76
C PHE A 40 0.52 14.98 -11.44
N MET A 41 0.91 16.09 -12.08
CA MET A 41 2.15 16.79 -11.71
C MET A 41 1.94 17.54 -10.38
N THR A 42 2.14 16.80 -9.30
CA THR A 42 2.06 17.32 -7.92
C THR A 42 3.34 18.07 -7.54
N PRO A 43 3.33 18.90 -6.49
CA PRO A 43 4.56 19.52 -5.98
C PRO A 43 5.68 18.53 -5.65
N THR A 44 5.36 17.29 -5.26
CA THR A 44 6.37 16.24 -5.09
C THR A 44 6.95 15.79 -6.43
N CYS A 45 6.12 15.69 -7.48
CA CYS A 45 6.59 15.36 -8.83
C CYS A 45 7.56 16.44 -9.38
N GLU A 46 7.32 17.70 -9.06
CA GLU A 46 8.20 18.81 -9.50
C GLU A 46 9.62 18.74 -8.91
N LEU A 47 9.77 18.02 -7.80
CA LEU A 47 11.08 17.77 -7.16
C LEU A 47 11.75 16.49 -7.66
N ALA A 48 11.03 15.63 -8.38
CA ALA A 48 11.52 14.31 -8.76
C ALA A 48 12.54 14.35 -9.90
N ASP A 49 13.52 13.46 -9.83
CA ASP A 49 14.45 13.22 -10.96
C ASP A 49 13.74 12.49 -12.10
N ILE A 50 12.78 11.62 -11.77
CA ILE A 50 11.98 10.85 -12.74
C ILE A 50 10.53 10.86 -12.30
N VAL A 51 9.63 11.24 -13.22
CA VAL A 51 8.17 11.11 -13.03
C VAL A 51 7.65 10.01 -13.94
N LEU A 52 6.90 9.07 -13.37
CA LEU A 52 6.26 7.97 -14.08
C LEU A 52 4.76 8.23 -14.13
N PRO A 53 4.12 8.15 -15.31
CA PRO A 53 2.68 8.32 -15.41
C PRO A 53 1.96 7.09 -14.83
N ALA A 54 1.23 7.30 -13.73
CA ALA A 54 0.44 6.26 -13.09
C ALA A 54 -0.90 6.07 -13.83
N ALA A 55 -1.37 4.83 -13.88
CA ALA A 55 -2.67 4.51 -14.42
C ALA A 55 -3.78 4.85 -13.42
N SER A 56 -4.88 5.45 -13.92
CA SER A 56 -6.07 5.71 -13.14
C SER A 56 -6.95 4.46 -13.04
N TRP A 57 -7.95 4.47 -12.15
CA TRP A 57 -8.77 3.29 -11.89
C TRP A 57 -9.40 2.62 -13.14
N PRO A 58 -9.85 3.31 -14.21
CA PRO A 58 -10.37 2.63 -15.42
C PRO A 58 -9.27 1.94 -16.25
N GLU A 59 -8.02 2.23 -15.96
CA GLU A 59 -6.84 1.75 -16.69
C GLU A 59 -6.13 0.60 -15.97
N LEU A 60 -6.71 0.11 -14.84
CA LEU A 60 -6.13 -0.92 -14.00
C LEU A 60 -6.84 -2.26 -14.13
N ASP A 61 -6.06 -3.34 -14.21
CA ASP A 61 -6.47 -4.67 -13.79
C ASP A 61 -6.04 -4.84 -12.33
N GLN A 62 -7.00 -5.04 -11.41
CA GLN A 62 -6.69 -5.17 -9.98
C GLN A 62 -7.71 -6.00 -9.22
N LEU A 63 -7.31 -6.49 -8.06
CA LEU A 63 -8.22 -7.00 -7.04
C LEU A 63 -8.47 -5.89 -6.02
N ALA A 64 -9.73 -5.53 -5.83
CA ALA A 64 -10.13 -4.58 -4.82
C ALA A 64 -10.89 -5.31 -3.71
N ALA A 65 -10.40 -5.19 -2.47
CA ALA A 65 -11.08 -5.66 -1.28
C ALA A 65 -11.61 -4.46 -0.51
N LEU A 66 -12.91 -4.41 -0.25
CA LEU A 66 -13.59 -3.28 0.39
C LEU A 66 -14.19 -3.67 1.74
N PRO A 67 -13.39 -4.14 2.71
CA PRO A 67 -13.90 -4.69 3.96
C PRO A 67 -14.61 -3.66 4.84
N THR A 68 -14.31 -2.38 4.67
CA THR A 68 -14.86 -1.29 5.49
C THR A 68 -16.08 -0.61 4.88
N ILE A 69 -16.24 -0.69 3.57
CA ILE A 69 -17.30 0.03 2.83
C ILE A 69 -18.41 -0.92 2.39
N ALA A 70 -18.05 -2.07 1.85
CA ALA A 70 -18.98 -3.01 1.26
C ALA A 70 -19.01 -4.39 1.96
N GLY A 71 -18.51 -4.46 3.20
CA GLY A 71 -18.37 -5.72 3.90
C GLY A 71 -17.15 -6.51 3.39
N ASN A 72 -17.28 -7.82 3.36
CA ASN A 72 -16.17 -8.72 3.02
C ASN A 72 -16.13 -9.02 1.50
N VAL A 73 -16.31 -7.99 0.67
CA VAL A 73 -16.43 -8.13 -0.78
C VAL A 73 -15.04 -8.00 -1.43
N VAL A 74 -14.76 -8.91 -2.35
CA VAL A 74 -13.61 -8.85 -3.26
C VAL A 74 -14.12 -8.66 -4.67
N LEU A 75 -13.57 -7.68 -5.38
CA LEU A 75 -13.90 -7.34 -6.76
C LEU A 75 -12.72 -7.65 -7.67
N ALA A 76 -13.00 -8.17 -8.86
CA ALA A 76 -12.02 -8.19 -9.94
C ALA A 76 -12.32 -7.04 -10.89
N GLN A 77 -11.56 -5.97 -10.80
CA GLN A 77 -11.65 -4.89 -11.78
C GLN A 77 -10.82 -5.25 -13.00
N ARG A 78 -11.42 -5.02 -14.18
CA ARG A 78 -10.72 -5.10 -15.48
C ARG A 78 -10.52 -3.71 -16.03
N LYS A 79 -9.35 -3.47 -16.59
CA LYS A 79 -9.11 -2.21 -17.31
C LYS A 79 -10.05 -2.12 -18.52
N ALA A 80 -10.66 -0.95 -18.68
CA ALA A 80 -11.52 -0.62 -19.80
C ALA A 80 -10.76 0.13 -20.91
N VAL A 81 -9.70 0.84 -20.55
CA VAL A 81 -8.92 1.70 -21.44
C VAL A 81 -7.49 1.82 -20.93
N ARG A 82 -6.58 2.22 -21.78
CA ARG A 82 -5.26 2.71 -21.40
C ARG A 82 -4.91 3.90 -22.28
N ILE A 83 -4.52 5.00 -21.66
CA ILE A 83 -4.21 6.24 -22.37
C ILE A 83 -2.74 6.57 -22.18
N GLY A 84 -2.03 6.83 -23.27
CA GLY A 84 -0.61 7.16 -23.25
C GLY A 84 0.28 6.04 -22.71
N GLU A 85 1.26 6.40 -21.89
CA GLU A 85 2.27 5.49 -21.36
C GLU A 85 2.01 5.08 -19.90
N CYS A 86 0.83 5.40 -19.35
CA CYS A 86 0.53 5.09 -17.95
C CYS A 86 0.57 3.59 -17.66
N LYS A 87 1.03 3.25 -16.45
CA LYS A 87 1.10 1.87 -15.96
C LYS A 87 0.55 1.77 -14.55
N ALA A 88 0.02 0.60 -14.21
CA ALA A 88 -0.28 0.27 -12.82
C ALA A 88 1.01 0.18 -12.00
N ASP A 89 0.90 0.44 -10.70
CA ASP A 89 2.05 0.35 -9.78
C ASP A 89 2.69 -1.04 -9.84
N GLU A 90 1.87 -2.09 -9.86
CA GLU A 90 2.34 -3.48 -9.97
C GLU A 90 3.09 -3.73 -11.29
N GLU A 91 2.59 -3.19 -12.40
CA GLU A 91 3.26 -3.31 -13.71
C GLU A 91 4.64 -2.63 -13.69
N MET A 92 4.74 -1.45 -13.04
CA MET A 92 6.02 -0.74 -12.88
C MET A 92 7.01 -1.55 -12.05
N PHE A 93 6.56 -2.12 -10.92
CA PHE A 93 7.42 -2.95 -10.07
C PHE A 93 7.86 -4.25 -10.75
N ILE A 94 6.95 -4.93 -11.46
CA ILE A 94 7.26 -6.15 -12.21
C ILE A 94 8.33 -5.85 -13.28
N GLU A 95 8.16 -4.76 -14.04
CA GLU A 95 9.11 -4.38 -15.07
C GLU A 95 10.48 -3.98 -14.47
N LEU A 96 10.46 -3.25 -13.38
CA LEU A 96 11.69 -2.88 -12.66
C LEU A 96 12.44 -4.13 -12.16
N ALA A 97 11.72 -5.07 -11.53
CA ALA A 97 12.29 -6.31 -11.05
C ALA A 97 12.93 -7.15 -12.18
N ARG A 98 12.25 -7.23 -13.33
CA ARG A 98 12.79 -7.90 -14.53
C ARG A 98 14.08 -7.25 -15.02
N ARG A 99 14.11 -5.91 -15.12
CA ARG A 99 15.32 -5.16 -15.55
C ARG A 99 16.47 -5.30 -14.58
N MET A 100 16.16 -5.35 -13.28
CA MET A 100 17.15 -5.59 -12.23
C MET A 100 17.55 -7.06 -12.09
N LYS A 101 16.94 -7.97 -12.85
CA LYS A 101 17.15 -9.42 -12.79
C LYS A 101 16.96 -9.99 -11.38
N LEU A 102 15.95 -9.48 -10.67
CA LEU A 102 15.59 -10.00 -9.35
C LEU A 102 14.94 -11.38 -9.48
N PRO A 103 15.16 -12.29 -8.51
CA PRO A 103 14.58 -13.63 -8.53
C PRO A 103 13.10 -13.70 -8.14
N VAL A 104 12.49 -12.55 -7.84
CA VAL A 104 11.10 -12.42 -7.35
C VAL A 104 10.41 -11.25 -8.04
N GLY A 105 9.07 -11.28 -8.09
CA GLY A 105 8.25 -10.17 -8.58
C GLY A 105 8.39 -9.94 -10.10
N THR A 106 8.68 -11.00 -10.86
CA THR A 106 8.88 -10.92 -12.33
C THR A 106 7.76 -11.58 -13.12
N GLU A 107 6.79 -12.14 -12.44
CA GLU A 107 5.62 -12.79 -13.04
C GLU A 107 4.73 -11.74 -13.73
N ASP A 108 3.91 -12.19 -14.66
CA ASP A 108 2.88 -11.34 -15.26
C ASP A 108 1.81 -10.97 -14.23
N LEU A 109 1.18 -9.81 -14.42
CA LEU A 109 0.20 -9.27 -13.46
C LEU A 109 -0.93 -10.26 -13.18
N ASP A 110 -1.45 -10.95 -14.19
CA ASP A 110 -2.52 -11.94 -14.00
C ASP A 110 -2.09 -13.12 -13.11
N VAL A 111 -0.83 -13.54 -13.19
CA VAL A 111 -0.28 -14.56 -12.28
C VAL A 111 -0.23 -14.03 -10.85
N VAL A 112 0.24 -12.80 -10.66
CA VAL A 112 0.30 -12.15 -9.34
C VAL A 112 -1.08 -12.00 -8.72
N LEU A 113 -2.06 -11.51 -9.47
CA LEU A 113 -3.44 -11.36 -9.02
C LEU A 113 -4.10 -12.72 -8.73
N GLY A 114 -3.86 -13.71 -9.61
CA GLY A 114 -4.35 -15.08 -9.41
C GLY A 114 -3.82 -15.72 -8.14
N ASP A 115 -2.53 -15.58 -7.87
CA ASP A 115 -1.89 -16.08 -6.66
C ASP A 115 -2.39 -15.37 -5.39
N GLN A 116 -2.62 -14.07 -5.44
CA GLN A 116 -3.22 -13.32 -4.33
C GLN A 116 -4.62 -13.82 -4.02
N LEU A 117 -5.45 -14.00 -5.04
CA LEU A 117 -6.82 -14.47 -4.90
C LEU A 117 -6.87 -15.92 -4.40
N ALA A 118 -6.07 -16.81 -4.95
CA ALA A 118 -5.99 -18.20 -4.54
C ALA A 118 -5.59 -18.34 -3.06
N ARG A 119 -4.61 -17.58 -2.61
CA ARG A 119 -4.20 -17.55 -1.19
C ARG A 119 -5.26 -16.92 -0.27
N GLY A 120 -6.01 -15.94 -0.76
CA GLY A 120 -7.03 -15.23 0.02
C GLY A 120 -8.33 -15.99 0.20
N CYS A 121 -8.87 -16.55 -0.88
CA CYS A 121 -10.20 -17.19 -0.89
C CYS A 121 -10.28 -18.48 -1.72
N GLY A 122 -9.19 -18.93 -2.34
CA GLY A 122 -9.14 -20.21 -3.06
C GLY A 122 -9.87 -20.20 -4.42
N MET A 123 -10.20 -19.04 -4.96
CA MET A 123 -10.92 -18.89 -6.22
C MET A 123 -9.95 -18.58 -7.38
N PRO A 124 -10.14 -19.15 -8.57
CA PRO A 124 -9.44 -18.75 -9.78
C PRO A 124 -9.78 -17.30 -10.20
N LEU A 125 -8.80 -16.57 -10.74
CA LEU A 125 -8.98 -15.17 -11.14
C LEU A 125 -10.04 -15.02 -12.25
N ASP A 126 -10.06 -15.92 -13.22
CA ASP A 126 -11.02 -15.87 -14.32
C ASP A 126 -12.45 -16.10 -13.82
N GLU A 127 -12.66 -16.99 -12.87
CA GLU A 127 -13.97 -17.17 -12.25
C GLU A 127 -14.45 -15.89 -11.55
N LEU A 128 -13.57 -15.21 -10.81
CA LEU A 128 -13.93 -13.94 -10.18
C LEU A 128 -14.22 -12.84 -11.21
N ARG A 129 -13.46 -12.82 -12.32
CA ARG A 129 -13.69 -11.88 -13.42
C ARG A 129 -15.06 -12.08 -14.10
N GLU A 130 -15.49 -13.33 -14.25
CA GLU A 130 -16.83 -13.66 -14.80
C GLU A 130 -17.94 -13.27 -13.82
N ARG A 131 -17.76 -13.52 -12.53
CA ARG A 131 -18.73 -13.17 -11.49
C ARG A 131 -18.80 -11.67 -11.20
N GLY A 132 -17.71 -10.96 -11.42
CA GLY A 132 -17.53 -9.55 -11.10
C GLY A 132 -17.18 -9.28 -9.63
N PHE A 133 -17.77 -10.01 -8.69
CA PHE A 133 -17.48 -9.90 -7.26
C PHE A 133 -17.66 -11.21 -6.51
N LEU A 134 -17.02 -11.30 -5.37
CA LEU A 134 -17.17 -12.36 -4.40
C LEU A 134 -17.51 -11.75 -3.04
N ASP A 135 -18.65 -12.14 -2.47
CA ASP A 135 -19.03 -11.81 -1.10
C ASP A 135 -18.56 -12.95 -0.18
N LEU A 136 -17.61 -12.62 0.70
CA LEU A 136 -17.09 -13.58 1.66
C LEU A 136 -17.86 -13.49 2.99
N PRO A 137 -18.21 -14.61 3.62
CA PRO A 137 -18.99 -14.59 4.85
C PRO A 137 -18.24 -13.83 5.96
N MET A 138 -18.93 -12.86 6.55
CA MET A 138 -18.41 -12.08 7.67
C MET A 138 -18.58 -12.85 8.98
N ARG A 139 -17.46 -13.07 9.68
CA ARG A 139 -17.49 -13.70 11.01
C ARG A 139 -17.24 -12.63 12.07
N PHE A 140 -18.28 -12.32 12.80
CA PHE A 140 -18.23 -11.38 13.94
C PHE A 140 -17.69 -12.06 15.21
N HIS A 141 -17.18 -11.25 16.12
CA HIS A 141 -16.74 -11.70 17.46
C HIS A 141 -15.71 -12.84 17.45
N LYS A 142 -14.82 -12.89 16.47
CA LYS A 142 -13.76 -13.90 16.34
C LYS A 142 -12.94 -14.09 17.63
N TYR A 143 -12.81 -13.02 18.41
CA TYR A 143 -12.10 -13.01 19.69
C TYR A 143 -12.76 -13.91 20.77
N LYS A 144 -14.06 -14.19 20.66
CA LYS A 144 -14.75 -15.07 21.63
C LYS A 144 -14.23 -16.51 21.58
N ASP A 145 -13.76 -16.96 20.42
CA ASP A 145 -13.26 -18.33 20.24
C ASP A 145 -11.74 -18.41 20.39
N LYS A 146 -11.01 -17.43 19.91
CA LYS A 146 -9.55 -17.50 19.80
C LYS A 146 -8.82 -16.47 20.68
N GLY A 147 -9.55 -15.61 21.38
CA GLY A 147 -8.98 -14.47 22.08
C GLY A 147 -8.39 -13.43 21.11
N PHE A 148 -7.61 -12.53 21.63
CA PHE A 148 -6.82 -11.54 20.87
C PHE A 148 -5.40 -12.05 20.66
N LYS A 149 -4.75 -11.61 19.57
CA LYS A 149 -3.32 -11.92 19.30
C LYS A 149 -2.39 -11.03 20.14
N THR A 150 -2.57 -11.04 21.43
CA THR A 150 -1.78 -10.32 22.43
C THR A 150 -1.15 -11.30 23.40
N PRO A 151 -0.09 -10.93 24.13
CA PRO A 151 0.52 -11.79 25.14
C PRO A 151 -0.47 -12.33 26.18
N THR A 152 -1.48 -11.53 26.55
CA THR A 152 -2.50 -11.90 27.53
C THR A 152 -3.71 -12.64 26.92
N GLY A 153 -3.82 -12.69 25.60
CA GLY A 153 -5.00 -13.20 24.89
C GLY A 153 -6.24 -12.28 25.01
N LYS A 154 -6.11 -11.12 25.63
CA LYS A 154 -7.16 -10.11 25.84
C LYS A 154 -6.86 -8.85 25.06
N LEU A 155 -7.85 -7.96 24.92
CA LEU A 155 -7.60 -6.59 24.50
C LEU A 155 -6.78 -5.90 25.59
N GLU A 156 -5.53 -5.55 25.24
CA GLU A 156 -4.62 -4.91 26.19
C GLU A 156 -4.79 -3.39 26.11
N LEU A 157 -5.34 -2.80 27.17
CA LEU A 157 -5.33 -1.34 27.37
C LEU A 157 -3.96 -0.87 27.90
N TYR A 158 -3.29 -1.74 28.66
CA TYR A 158 -1.92 -1.61 29.09
C TYR A 158 -1.06 -2.51 28.18
N SER A 159 -0.16 -1.94 27.41
CA SER A 159 0.63 -2.68 26.43
C SER A 159 1.89 -3.26 27.05
N THR A 160 1.86 -4.53 27.40
CA THR A 160 3.05 -5.25 27.90
C THR A 160 4.20 -5.30 26.87
N ARG A 161 3.90 -5.13 25.59
CA ARG A 161 4.93 -5.04 24.53
C ARG A 161 5.65 -3.71 24.55
N LEU A 162 4.93 -2.60 24.68
CA LEU A 162 5.53 -1.27 24.80
C LEU A 162 6.39 -1.17 26.05
N GLU A 163 5.88 -1.67 27.18
CA GLU A 163 6.64 -1.75 28.43
C GLU A 163 7.96 -2.52 28.26
N ALA A 164 7.91 -3.69 27.63
CA ALA A 164 9.10 -4.51 27.38
C ALA A 164 10.13 -3.83 26.45
N MET A 165 9.68 -2.88 25.63
CA MET A 165 10.51 -2.07 24.73
C MET A 165 11.02 -0.77 25.40
N GLY A 166 10.62 -0.50 26.65
CA GLY A 166 10.99 0.71 27.39
C GLY A 166 10.15 1.94 27.08
N TYR A 167 9.01 1.76 26.42
CA TYR A 167 8.03 2.84 26.19
C TYR A 167 6.95 2.82 27.26
N ASP A 168 6.21 3.94 27.39
CA ASP A 168 5.05 3.98 28.27
C ASP A 168 3.98 2.97 27.76
N PRO A 169 3.53 2.07 28.62
CA PRO A 169 2.56 1.05 28.24
C PRO A 169 1.13 1.58 28.08
N LEU A 170 0.86 2.79 28.54
CA LEU A 170 -0.44 3.47 28.39
C LEU A 170 -0.32 4.62 27.40
N PRO A 171 -1.29 4.78 26.49
CA PRO A 171 -1.30 5.94 25.61
C PRO A 171 -1.58 7.21 26.44
N TYR A 172 -0.74 8.21 26.29
CA TYR A 172 -0.96 9.56 26.82
C TYR A 172 -0.76 10.58 25.70
N TYR A 173 -1.30 11.76 25.89
CA TYR A 173 -1.10 12.84 24.95
C TYR A 173 0.32 13.39 25.08
N GLU A 174 0.99 13.48 23.96
CA GLU A 174 2.28 14.17 23.82
C GLU A 174 2.12 15.20 22.69
N GLU A 175 2.57 16.40 22.93
CA GLU A 175 2.51 17.47 21.94
C GLU A 175 3.34 17.08 20.73
N PRO A 176 2.78 17.12 19.49
CA PRO A 176 3.57 16.88 18.30
C PRO A 176 4.76 17.83 18.22
N PRO A 177 5.92 17.36 17.74
CA PRO A 177 7.12 18.22 17.61
C PRO A 177 6.92 19.43 16.70
N GLU A 178 5.93 19.35 15.79
CA GLU A 178 5.58 20.43 14.86
C GLU A 178 4.52 21.40 15.42
N SER A 179 4.04 21.17 16.63
CA SER A 179 3.08 22.08 17.25
C SER A 179 3.73 23.44 17.51
N PRO A 180 3.05 24.57 17.19
CA PRO A 180 3.63 25.91 17.35
C PRO A 180 3.83 26.32 18.81
#